data_0d9c339e783e69f1dab4c8281639075c
#
_entry.id   0d9c339e783e69f1dab4c8281639075c
#
_cell.length_a   1.000
_cell.length_b   1.000
_cell.length_c   1.000
_cell.angle_alpha   90.00
_cell.angle_beta   90.00
_cell.angle_gamma   90.00
#
_symmetry.space_group_name_H-M   'P 1'
#
loop_
_entity.id
_entity.type
_entity.pdbx_description
1 polymer ?
#
loop_
_entity_poly.entity_id
_entity_poly.type
_entity_poly.pdbx_seq_one_letter_code
_entity_poly.pdbx_strand_id
1 'polypeptide(L)'
;MGYVAPAMLLLIFLLVIPLFYTLYCSLYNLDYLVKGDFVGLGNYVRLLKDIRISKSLLFTFEISIISTLLSVGIGLLLALWVDREHGIFAYLIEMFGLIPWVISMMVAALLWRWLFNGDLGLFNMILKILGHNPIYVVENKNSAIIALIFVLTWRLVGYAMIMILAGLKSLDPTLIEAAKVDGASPWQMLWHIKLPLIKTQLLLSIIVLTVSNFTNNTVPKVLTSGGPNDATNVITLFQYNLGFRYYQFGTSAALSILIMLITSLIIVLYIKVSNYKI
;
A
#
# COMPACT_ATOMS: atom_id res chain seq x y z
N MET A 1 3.61 -9.86 -34.94
CA MET A 1 2.70 -10.51 -33.95
C MET A 1 3.29 -11.79 -33.33
N GLY A 2 4.08 -12.61 -34.04
CA GLY A 2 4.64 -13.86 -33.51
C GLY A 2 5.55 -13.74 -32.28
N TYR A 3 6.29 -12.64 -32.14
CA TYR A 3 7.21 -12.42 -31.00
C TYR A 3 6.50 -12.12 -29.67
N VAL A 4 5.25 -11.66 -29.70
CA VAL A 4 4.48 -11.35 -28.48
C VAL A 4 3.67 -12.56 -28.01
N ALA A 5 3.44 -13.54 -28.88
CA ALA A 5 2.61 -14.72 -28.58
C ALA A 5 3.09 -15.53 -27.36
N PRO A 6 4.38 -15.83 -27.16
CA PRO A 6 4.83 -16.57 -25.98
C PRO A 6 4.56 -15.83 -24.68
N ALA A 7 4.78 -14.51 -24.64
CA ALA A 7 4.49 -13.68 -23.48
C ALA A 7 2.98 -13.62 -23.17
N MET A 8 2.14 -13.47 -24.21
CA MET A 8 0.67 -13.48 -24.06
C MET A 8 0.15 -14.82 -23.54
N LEU A 9 0.66 -15.94 -24.06
CA LEU A 9 0.28 -17.28 -23.58
C LEU A 9 0.66 -17.46 -22.10
N LEU A 10 1.84 -17.00 -21.70
CA LEU A 10 2.29 -17.07 -20.32
C LEU A 10 1.42 -16.23 -19.39
N LEU A 11 1.05 -15.01 -19.80
CA LEU A 11 0.14 -14.15 -19.05
C LEU A 11 -1.26 -14.77 -18.91
N ILE A 12 -1.80 -15.36 -19.98
CA ILE A 12 -3.09 -16.06 -19.93
C ILE A 12 -3.02 -17.23 -18.93
N PHE A 13 -1.99 -18.04 -19.02
CA PHE A 13 -1.82 -19.19 -18.16
C PHE A 13 -1.65 -18.81 -16.68
N LEU A 14 -0.85 -17.78 -16.38
CA LEU A 14 -0.53 -17.39 -15.00
C LEU A 14 -1.56 -16.47 -14.35
N LEU A 15 -2.30 -15.65 -15.12
CA LEU A 15 -3.24 -14.68 -14.58
C LEU A 15 -4.69 -15.02 -14.87
N VAL A 16 -5.02 -15.35 -16.11
CA VAL A 16 -6.42 -15.52 -16.53
C VAL A 16 -6.98 -16.85 -16.01
N ILE A 17 -6.25 -17.95 -16.15
CA ILE A 17 -6.72 -19.27 -15.67
C ILE A 17 -6.95 -19.29 -14.16
N PRO A 18 -6.00 -18.83 -13.29
CA PRO A 18 -6.24 -18.79 -11.85
C PRO A 18 -7.38 -17.86 -11.46
N LEU A 19 -7.61 -16.76 -12.18
CA LEU A 19 -8.73 -15.86 -11.95
C LEU A 19 -10.08 -16.57 -12.17
N PHE A 20 -10.24 -17.24 -13.31
CA PHE A 20 -11.46 -18.00 -13.58
C PHE A 20 -11.64 -19.17 -12.61
N TYR A 21 -10.55 -19.82 -12.21
CA TYR A 21 -10.60 -20.87 -11.20
C TYR A 21 -11.04 -20.32 -9.83
N THR A 22 -10.54 -19.14 -9.43
CA THR A 22 -10.97 -18.47 -8.20
C THR A 22 -12.45 -18.10 -8.28
N LEU A 23 -12.92 -17.60 -9.42
CA LEU A 23 -14.33 -17.32 -9.66
C LEU A 23 -15.17 -18.60 -9.56
N TYR A 24 -14.73 -19.69 -10.17
CA TYR A 24 -15.36 -21.00 -10.03
C TYR A 24 -15.45 -21.45 -8.56
N CYS A 25 -14.34 -21.42 -7.82
CA CYS A 25 -14.30 -21.79 -6.41
C CYS A 25 -15.23 -20.93 -5.54
N SER A 26 -15.41 -19.66 -5.89
CA SER A 26 -16.28 -18.74 -5.15
C SER A 26 -17.78 -19.12 -5.17
N LEU A 27 -18.18 -19.94 -6.15
CA LEU A 27 -19.56 -20.37 -6.35
C LEU A 27 -19.88 -21.71 -5.66
N TYR A 28 -18.89 -22.33 -5.04
CA TYR A 28 -19.05 -23.62 -4.34
C TYR A 28 -18.76 -23.48 -2.85
N ASN A 29 -19.37 -24.34 -2.05
CA ASN A 29 -18.95 -24.54 -0.67
C ASN A 29 -17.69 -25.40 -0.68
N LEU A 30 -16.53 -24.79 -0.46
CA LEU A 30 -15.22 -25.43 -0.52
C LEU A 30 -14.55 -25.28 0.84
N ASP A 31 -14.80 -26.27 1.73
CA ASP A 31 -14.21 -26.34 3.05
C ASP A 31 -13.21 -27.48 3.11
N TYR A 32 -12.03 -27.23 3.72
CA TYR A 32 -10.93 -28.22 3.85
C TYR A 32 -10.51 -28.87 2.53
N LEU A 33 -10.59 -28.10 1.41
CA LEU A 33 -10.31 -28.59 0.05
C LEU A 33 -11.29 -29.68 -0.45
N VAL A 34 -12.33 -29.97 0.31
CA VAL A 34 -13.40 -30.87 -0.13
C VAL A 34 -14.45 -30.05 -0.90
N LYS A 35 -14.71 -30.47 -2.13
CA LYS A 35 -15.73 -29.82 -2.94
C LYS A 35 -17.12 -30.20 -2.39
N GLY A 36 -17.80 -29.23 -1.84
CA GLY A 36 -19.21 -29.33 -1.46
C GLY A 36 -20.16 -28.91 -2.57
N ASP A 37 -21.37 -28.57 -2.20
CA ASP A 37 -22.45 -28.21 -3.11
C ASP A 37 -22.22 -26.87 -3.82
N PHE A 38 -22.82 -26.74 -4.99
CA PHE A 38 -22.90 -25.47 -5.70
C PHE A 38 -23.86 -24.54 -4.94
N VAL A 39 -23.32 -23.43 -4.41
CA VAL A 39 -24.08 -22.45 -3.61
C VAL A 39 -24.35 -21.14 -4.36
N GLY A 40 -23.92 -21.04 -5.62
CA GLY A 40 -24.07 -19.84 -6.42
C GLY A 40 -23.50 -18.61 -5.70
N LEU A 41 -24.33 -17.60 -5.47
CA LEU A 41 -23.95 -16.38 -4.75
C LEU A 41 -24.01 -16.49 -3.22
N GLY A 42 -24.24 -17.69 -2.67
CA GLY A 42 -24.37 -17.91 -1.21
C GLY A 42 -23.16 -17.44 -0.40
N ASN A 43 -21.93 -17.65 -0.91
CA ASN A 43 -20.72 -17.15 -0.26
C ASN A 43 -20.69 -15.62 -0.20
N TYR A 44 -21.10 -14.93 -1.26
CA TYR A 44 -21.16 -13.46 -1.31
C TYR A 44 -22.20 -12.90 -0.34
N VAL A 45 -23.39 -13.52 -0.25
CA VAL A 45 -24.43 -13.13 0.71
C VAL A 45 -23.94 -13.32 2.14
N ARG A 46 -23.24 -14.41 2.44
CA ARG A 46 -22.63 -14.66 3.76
C ARG A 46 -21.61 -13.56 4.11
N LEU A 47 -20.73 -13.21 3.17
CA LEU A 47 -19.74 -12.15 3.35
C LEU A 47 -20.38 -10.79 3.63
N LEU A 48 -21.40 -10.41 2.87
CA LEU A 48 -22.08 -9.11 3.04
C LEU A 48 -22.84 -8.99 4.36
N LYS A 49 -23.25 -10.11 4.97
CA LYS A 49 -23.91 -10.14 6.28
C LYS A 49 -22.93 -10.16 7.47
N ASP A 50 -21.65 -10.46 7.24
CA ASP A 50 -20.66 -10.51 8.31
C ASP A 50 -20.12 -9.11 8.64
N ILE A 51 -20.51 -8.59 9.80
CA ILE A 51 -20.10 -7.27 10.30
C ILE A 51 -18.57 -7.13 10.41
N ARG A 52 -17.82 -8.22 10.59
CA ARG A 52 -16.37 -8.19 10.68
C ARG A 52 -15.75 -7.79 9.35
N ILE A 53 -16.35 -8.19 8.24
CA ILE A 53 -15.91 -7.83 6.88
C ILE A 53 -16.08 -6.34 6.64
N SER A 54 -17.24 -5.77 6.98
CA SER A 54 -17.49 -4.34 6.86
C SER A 54 -16.49 -3.53 7.70
N LYS A 55 -16.19 -3.96 8.93
CA LYS A 55 -15.20 -3.33 9.81
C LYS A 55 -13.78 -3.42 9.21
N SER A 56 -13.37 -4.61 8.76
CA SER A 56 -12.05 -4.80 8.14
C SER A 56 -11.92 -4.02 6.83
N LEU A 57 -12.98 -3.92 6.04
CA LEU A 57 -12.99 -3.14 4.81
C LEU A 57 -12.85 -1.64 5.08
N LEU A 58 -13.63 -1.08 6.02
CA LEU A 58 -13.52 0.33 6.43
C LEU A 58 -12.13 0.64 6.96
N PHE A 59 -11.60 -0.19 7.86
CA PHE A 59 -10.25 -0.03 8.38
C PHE A 59 -9.20 -0.09 7.27
N THR A 60 -9.38 -0.97 6.27
CA THR A 60 -8.46 -1.05 5.12
C THR A 60 -8.48 0.23 4.29
N PHE A 61 -9.65 0.83 4.07
CA PHE A 61 -9.74 2.14 3.41
C PHE A 61 -9.04 3.23 4.21
N GLU A 62 -9.34 3.34 5.51
CA GLU A 62 -8.74 4.34 6.39
C GLU A 62 -7.22 4.25 6.38
N ILE A 63 -6.66 3.07 6.64
CA ILE A 63 -5.21 2.90 6.70
C ILE A 63 -4.54 3.10 5.34
N SER A 64 -5.18 2.67 4.24
CA SER A 64 -4.64 2.84 2.89
C SER A 64 -4.60 4.31 2.49
N ILE A 65 -5.65 5.07 2.77
CA ILE A 65 -5.71 6.50 2.48
C ILE A 65 -4.67 7.26 3.32
N ILE A 66 -4.65 7.04 4.63
CA ILE A 66 -3.72 7.75 5.53
C ILE A 66 -2.27 7.45 5.15
N SER A 67 -1.91 6.15 4.99
CA SER A 67 -0.54 5.77 4.64
C SER A 67 -0.13 6.28 3.25
N THR A 68 -1.05 6.32 2.28
CA THR A 68 -0.76 6.86 0.95
C THR A 68 -0.55 8.38 1.00
N LEU A 69 -1.41 9.11 1.68
CA LEU A 69 -1.28 10.57 1.83
C LEU A 69 0.03 10.93 2.53
N LEU A 70 0.39 10.22 3.59
CA LEU A 70 1.66 10.43 4.30
C LEU A 70 2.85 10.08 3.40
N SER A 71 2.80 8.95 2.68
CA SER A 71 3.89 8.54 1.79
C SER A 71 4.12 9.53 0.66
N VAL A 72 3.04 9.99 0.01
CA VAL A 72 3.12 10.98 -1.08
C VAL A 72 3.54 12.35 -0.55
N GLY A 73 3.00 12.79 0.59
CA GLY A 73 3.34 14.07 1.21
C GLY A 73 4.82 14.15 1.61
N ILE A 74 5.31 13.14 2.35
CA ILE A 74 6.73 13.07 2.75
C ILE A 74 7.61 12.86 1.52
N GLY A 75 7.21 11.99 0.58
CA GLY A 75 7.91 11.76 -0.68
C GLY A 75 8.04 13.02 -1.54
N LEU A 76 7.00 13.86 -1.60
CA LEU A 76 7.03 15.15 -2.27
C LEU A 76 8.04 16.10 -1.60
N LEU A 77 8.02 16.19 -0.26
CA LEU A 77 8.97 17.04 0.47
C LEU A 77 10.42 16.62 0.22
N LEU A 78 10.69 15.32 0.26
CA LEU A 78 12.01 14.77 -0.03
C LEU A 78 12.40 14.99 -1.49
N ALA A 79 11.50 14.79 -2.44
CA ALA A 79 11.75 15.02 -3.86
C ALA A 79 12.08 16.50 -4.15
N LEU A 80 11.34 17.43 -3.54
CA LEU A 80 11.60 18.87 -3.65
C LEU A 80 12.94 19.27 -3.02
N TRP A 81 13.33 18.61 -1.94
CA TRP A 81 14.62 18.84 -1.32
C TRP A 81 15.74 18.35 -2.24
N VAL A 82 15.69 17.12 -2.71
CA VAL A 82 16.66 16.53 -3.65
C VAL A 82 16.73 17.31 -4.97
N ASP A 83 15.58 17.86 -5.47
CA ASP A 83 15.55 18.68 -6.68
C ASP A 83 16.34 19.99 -6.54
N ARG A 84 16.48 20.52 -5.32
CA ARG A 84 17.23 21.74 -5.02
C ARG A 84 18.71 21.50 -4.72
N GLU A 85 19.00 20.36 -4.11
CA GLU A 85 20.34 19.98 -3.69
C GLU A 85 21.12 19.31 -4.82
N HIS A 86 22.43 19.48 -4.79
CA HIS A 86 23.36 18.86 -5.74
C HIS A 86 24.48 18.14 -4.99
N GLY A 87 25.08 17.13 -5.63
CA GLY A 87 26.22 16.41 -5.08
C GLY A 87 25.85 15.27 -4.14
N ILE A 88 26.74 14.98 -3.18
CA ILE A 88 26.69 13.76 -2.35
C ILE A 88 25.44 13.70 -1.46
N PHE A 89 24.97 14.85 -0.94
CA PHE A 89 23.81 14.88 -0.06
C PHE A 89 22.51 14.48 -0.77
N ALA A 90 22.27 14.98 -1.99
CA ALA A 90 21.13 14.56 -2.81
C ALA A 90 21.16 13.05 -3.06
N TYR A 91 22.34 12.53 -3.45
CA TYR A 91 22.54 11.10 -3.67
C TYR A 91 22.27 10.25 -2.40
N LEU A 92 22.75 10.71 -1.23
CA LEU A 92 22.51 10.00 0.04
C LEU A 92 21.03 9.97 0.39
N ILE A 93 20.30 11.08 0.21
CA ILE A 93 18.86 11.13 0.46
C ILE A 93 18.11 10.16 -0.47
N GLU A 94 18.44 10.14 -1.76
CA GLU A 94 17.88 9.20 -2.73
C GLU A 94 18.16 7.75 -2.30
N MET A 95 19.41 7.44 -1.99
CA MET A 95 19.83 6.10 -1.61
C MET A 95 19.13 5.64 -0.32
N PHE A 96 19.19 6.41 0.75
CA PHE A 96 18.59 6.05 2.04
C PHE A 96 17.05 6.04 1.97
N GLY A 97 16.45 6.93 1.17
CA GLY A 97 15.02 6.94 0.94
C GLY A 97 14.51 5.69 0.22
N LEU A 98 15.33 5.11 -0.67
CA LEU A 98 14.96 3.90 -1.42
C LEU A 98 15.14 2.60 -0.64
N ILE A 99 16.05 2.53 0.32
CA ILE A 99 16.32 1.31 1.11
C ILE A 99 15.04 0.65 1.63
N PRO A 100 14.10 1.37 2.27
CA PRO A 100 12.87 0.76 2.79
C PRO A 100 12.00 0.10 1.71
N TRP A 101 11.98 0.66 0.51
CA TRP A 101 11.19 0.13 -0.60
C TRP A 101 11.81 -1.12 -1.22
N VAL A 102 13.14 -1.15 -1.33
CA VAL A 102 13.90 -2.28 -1.91
C VAL A 102 13.90 -3.51 -1.00
N ILE A 103 13.87 -3.30 0.33
CA ILE A 103 13.82 -4.41 1.30
C ILE A 103 12.53 -5.21 1.12
N SER A 104 12.65 -6.55 1.18
CA SER A 104 11.48 -7.44 1.18
C SER A 104 10.45 -6.99 2.22
N MET A 105 9.18 -6.94 1.83
CA MET A 105 8.07 -6.53 2.70
C MET A 105 7.99 -7.35 4.00
N MET A 106 8.27 -8.65 3.92
CA MET A 106 8.30 -9.53 5.09
C MET A 106 9.45 -9.20 6.02
N VAL A 107 10.65 -8.97 5.47
CA VAL A 107 11.83 -8.60 6.27
C VAL A 107 11.62 -7.24 6.95
N ALA A 108 11.09 -6.25 6.23
CA ALA A 108 10.74 -4.96 6.80
C ALA A 108 9.76 -5.09 7.98
N ALA A 109 8.69 -5.87 7.81
CA ALA A 109 7.70 -6.09 8.87
C ALA A 109 8.29 -6.83 10.08
N LEU A 110 9.15 -7.83 9.86
CA LEU A 110 9.86 -8.55 10.94
C LEU A 110 10.81 -7.65 11.70
N LEU A 111 11.56 -6.80 10.99
CA LEU A 111 12.47 -5.82 11.59
C LEU A 111 11.71 -4.87 12.52
N TRP A 112 10.63 -4.27 12.04
CA TRP A 112 9.82 -3.36 12.85
C TRP A 112 9.11 -4.08 14.00
N ARG A 113 8.64 -5.32 13.81
CA ARG A 113 8.08 -6.14 14.87
C ARG A 113 9.09 -6.37 15.99
N TRP A 114 10.35 -6.65 15.63
CA TRP A 114 11.42 -6.80 16.62
C TRP A 114 11.75 -5.47 17.31
N LEU A 115 11.86 -4.37 16.57
CA LEU A 115 12.13 -3.04 17.13
C LEU A 115 11.06 -2.61 18.13
N PHE A 116 9.78 -2.93 17.87
CA PHE A 116 8.63 -2.63 18.72
C PHE A 116 8.36 -3.68 19.81
N ASN A 117 9.18 -4.71 19.92
CA ASN A 117 8.99 -5.74 20.96
C ASN A 117 9.11 -5.12 22.37
N GLY A 118 8.15 -5.46 23.26
CA GLY A 118 8.07 -4.89 24.59
C GLY A 118 9.28 -5.20 25.48
N ASP A 119 9.79 -6.43 25.40
CA ASP A 119 10.83 -6.92 26.31
C ASP A 119 12.25 -6.77 25.74
N LEU A 120 12.42 -7.12 24.45
CA LEU A 120 13.74 -7.24 23.80
C LEU A 120 13.95 -6.24 22.67
N GLY A 121 12.97 -5.37 22.39
CA GLY A 121 13.04 -4.42 21.29
C GLY A 121 14.01 -3.27 21.58
N LEU A 122 14.75 -2.87 20.53
CA LEU A 122 15.71 -1.78 20.62
C LEU A 122 15.07 -0.47 21.15
N PHE A 123 13.81 -0.20 20.78
CA PHE A 123 13.07 0.96 21.26
C PHE A 123 12.96 0.97 22.79
N ASN A 124 12.57 -0.16 23.38
CA ASN A 124 12.42 -0.28 24.82
C ASN A 124 13.77 -0.37 25.56
N MET A 125 14.81 -0.90 24.92
CA MET A 125 16.17 -0.84 25.46
C MET A 125 16.64 0.62 25.61
N ILE A 126 16.41 1.48 24.61
CA ILE A 126 16.74 2.91 24.67
C ILE A 126 15.90 3.60 25.74
N LEU A 127 14.58 3.36 25.80
CA LEU A 127 13.71 3.93 26.84
C LEU A 127 14.17 3.56 28.23
N LYS A 128 14.58 2.32 28.45
CA LYS A 128 15.11 1.86 29.73
C LYS A 128 16.42 2.57 30.14
N ILE A 129 17.33 2.80 29.17
CA ILE A 129 18.57 3.56 29.40
C ILE A 129 18.24 5.01 29.80
N LEU A 130 17.18 5.59 29.20
CA LEU A 130 16.71 6.94 29.52
C LEU A 130 15.85 7.02 30.80
N GLY A 131 15.66 5.91 31.52
CA GLY A 131 14.88 5.85 32.75
C GLY A 131 13.37 5.83 32.56
N HIS A 132 12.89 5.50 31.36
CA HIS A 132 11.47 5.40 31.06
C HIS A 132 10.94 3.96 31.10
N ASN A 133 9.64 3.82 31.36
CA ASN A 133 8.97 2.52 31.33
C ASN A 133 8.86 1.97 29.91
N PRO A 134 8.86 0.65 29.71
CA PRO A 134 8.70 0.03 28.41
C PRO A 134 7.30 0.34 27.83
N ILE A 135 7.23 0.49 26.51
CA ILE A 135 5.99 0.71 25.75
C ILE A 135 5.70 -0.54 24.92
N TYR A 136 4.54 -1.14 25.14
CA TYR A 136 4.06 -2.32 24.40
C TYR A 136 3.26 -1.87 23.18
N VAL A 137 3.97 -1.50 22.12
CA VAL A 137 3.40 -0.84 20.92
C VAL A 137 2.33 -1.69 20.25
N VAL A 138 2.56 -3.00 20.08
CA VAL A 138 1.66 -3.90 19.34
C VAL A 138 0.55 -4.50 20.20
N GLU A 139 0.58 -4.29 21.51
CA GLU A 139 -0.42 -4.82 22.44
C GLU A 139 -1.60 -3.85 22.67
N ASN A 140 -1.36 -2.55 22.45
CA ASN A 140 -2.39 -1.53 22.56
C ASN A 140 -2.97 -1.20 21.19
N LYS A 141 -4.30 -1.09 21.07
CA LYS A 141 -5.01 -0.81 19.83
C LYS A 141 -4.47 0.41 19.08
N ASN A 142 -4.38 1.55 19.77
CA ASN A 142 -4.04 2.81 19.10
C ASN A 142 -2.57 2.81 18.65
N SER A 143 -1.65 2.34 19.48
CA SER A 143 -0.23 2.26 19.12
C SER A 143 0.02 1.22 18.03
N ALA A 144 -0.71 0.11 18.00
CA ALA A 144 -0.61 -0.89 16.93
C ALA A 144 -1.06 -0.32 15.58
N ILE A 145 -2.14 0.47 15.55
CA ILE A 145 -2.61 1.16 14.33
C ILE A 145 -1.57 2.18 13.86
N ILE A 146 -1.04 3.00 14.78
CA ILE A 146 0.00 4.00 14.46
C ILE A 146 1.26 3.32 13.93
N ALA A 147 1.71 2.23 14.58
CA ALA A 147 2.86 1.46 14.13
C ALA A 147 2.64 0.87 12.73
N LEU A 148 1.45 0.38 12.44
CA LEU A 148 1.10 -0.15 11.13
C LEU A 148 1.13 0.95 10.06
N ILE A 149 0.52 2.12 10.31
CA ILE A 149 0.58 3.29 9.42
C ILE A 149 2.04 3.72 9.20
N PHE A 150 2.81 3.78 10.26
CA PHE A 150 4.21 4.17 10.19
C PHE A 150 5.03 3.21 9.30
N VAL A 151 4.91 1.91 9.50
CA VAL A 151 5.66 0.90 8.71
C VAL A 151 5.27 0.93 7.24
N LEU A 152 3.97 1.04 6.94
CA LEU A 152 3.46 1.17 5.57
C LEU A 152 3.98 2.45 4.90
N THR A 153 3.92 3.57 5.61
CA THR A 153 4.41 4.87 5.13
C THR A 153 5.91 4.84 4.90
N TRP A 154 6.69 4.46 5.92
CA TRP A 154 8.16 4.37 5.86
C TRP A 154 8.63 3.55 4.65
N ARG A 155 7.96 2.45 4.38
CA ARG A 155 8.30 1.58 3.25
C ARG A 155 8.08 2.24 1.89
N LEU A 156 7.04 3.06 1.74
CA LEU A 156 6.58 3.56 0.44
C LEU A 156 7.01 5.00 0.14
N VAL A 157 7.53 5.73 1.12
CA VAL A 157 8.02 7.11 0.95
C VAL A 157 9.08 7.20 -0.16
N GLY A 158 10.02 6.27 -0.22
CA GLY A 158 11.09 6.27 -1.22
C GLY A 158 10.56 6.08 -2.65
N TYR A 159 9.57 5.22 -2.83
CA TYR A 159 8.90 5.07 -4.13
C TYR A 159 8.21 6.37 -4.56
N ALA A 160 7.44 6.99 -3.65
CA ALA A 160 6.80 8.27 -3.92
C ALA A 160 7.82 9.35 -4.27
N MET A 161 8.90 9.44 -3.50
CA MET A 161 9.98 10.39 -3.74
C MET A 161 10.55 10.25 -5.16
N ILE A 162 10.94 9.04 -5.58
CA ILE A 162 11.55 8.81 -6.90
C ILE A 162 10.57 9.12 -8.03
N MET A 163 9.31 8.71 -7.93
CA MET A 163 8.30 8.99 -8.95
C MET A 163 8.07 10.50 -9.12
N ILE A 164 7.98 11.23 -8.01
CA ILE A 164 7.80 12.67 -8.02
C ILE A 164 9.07 13.37 -8.52
N LEU A 165 10.23 12.94 -8.08
CA LEU A 165 11.53 13.49 -8.50
C LEU A 165 11.75 13.33 -10.01
N ALA A 166 11.39 12.16 -10.57
CA ALA A 166 11.42 11.94 -12.02
C ALA A 166 10.52 12.94 -12.77
N GLY A 167 9.35 13.24 -12.20
CA GLY A 167 8.47 14.29 -12.72
C GLY A 167 9.11 15.68 -12.65
N LEU A 168 9.70 16.04 -11.50
CA LEU A 168 10.38 17.34 -11.34
C LEU A 168 11.56 17.50 -12.30
N LYS A 169 12.38 16.47 -12.47
CA LYS A 169 13.54 16.47 -13.40
C LYS A 169 13.15 16.44 -14.88
N SER A 170 11.90 16.13 -15.21
CA SER A 170 11.39 16.20 -16.59
C SER A 170 10.88 17.60 -16.99
N LEU A 171 10.82 18.55 -16.06
CA LEU A 171 10.39 19.92 -16.34
C LEU A 171 11.46 20.67 -17.14
N ASP A 172 11.00 21.46 -18.12
CA ASP A 172 11.91 22.32 -18.87
C ASP A 172 12.50 23.40 -17.94
N PRO A 173 13.84 23.49 -17.81
CA PRO A 173 14.51 24.49 -17.00
C PRO A 173 14.13 25.92 -17.38
N THR A 174 13.86 26.19 -18.67
CA THR A 174 13.51 27.52 -19.18
C THR A 174 12.20 28.04 -18.56
N LEU A 175 11.24 27.17 -18.30
CA LEU A 175 9.99 27.55 -17.61
C LEU A 175 10.23 27.99 -16.17
N ILE A 176 11.16 27.31 -15.49
CA ILE A 176 11.52 27.63 -14.11
C ILE A 176 12.31 28.95 -14.05
N GLU A 177 13.20 29.18 -15.01
CA GLU A 177 13.98 30.41 -15.10
C GLU A 177 13.10 31.61 -15.46
N ALA A 178 12.19 31.49 -16.43
CA ALA A 178 11.24 32.54 -16.78
C ALA A 178 10.38 32.95 -15.57
N ALA A 179 9.85 31.98 -14.82
CA ALA A 179 9.08 32.27 -13.62
C ALA A 179 9.90 33.00 -12.52
N LYS A 180 11.19 32.69 -12.40
CA LYS A 180 12.09 33.42 -11.48
C LYS A 180 12.30 34.86 -11.93
N VAL A 181 12.48 35.11 -13.24
CA VAL A 181 12.59 36.46 -13.81
C VAL A 181 11.32 37.27 -13.58
N ASP A 182 10.14 36.63 -13.70
CA ASP A 182 8.84 37.22 -13.40
C ASP A 182 8.58 37.47 -11.90
N GLY A 183 9.55 37.13 -11.03
CA GLY A 183 9.48 37.37 -9.59
C GLY A 183 8.60 36.37 -8.82
N ALA A 184 8.32 35.19 -9.37
CA ALA A 184 7.56 34.15 -8.68
C ALA A 184 8.30 33.65 -7.43
N SER A 185 7.63 33.69 -6.28
CA SER A 185 8.15 33.12 -5.03
C SER A 185 8.26 31.57 -5.13
N PRO A 186 9.11 30.93 -4.32
CA PRO A 186 9.21 29.47 -4.31
C PRO A 186 7.88 28.75 -4.10
N TRP A 187 6.96 29.34 -3.30
CA TRP A 187 5.62 28.80 -3.05
C TRP A 187 4.72 28.93 -4.27
N GLN A 188 4.74 30.10 -4.95
CA GLN A 188 3.99 30.29 -6.20
C GLN A 188 4.50 29.35 -7.29
N MET A 189 5.81 29.18 -7.40
CA MET A 189 6.42 28.26 -8.34
C MET A 189 5.99 26.81 -8.08
N LEU A 190 5.93 26.38 -6.81
CA LEU A 190 5.47 25.05 -6.44
C LEU A 190 4.02 24.82 -6.86
N TRP A 191 3.10 25.69 -6.43
CA TRP A 191 1.67 25.46 -6.59
C TRP A 191 1.13 25.77 -7.98
N HIS A 192 1.69 26.74 -8.69
CA HIS A 192 1.18 27.18 -9.98
C HIS A 192 1.96 26.62 -11.18
N ILE A 193 3.19 26.12 -10.97
CA ILE A 193 4.04 25.62 -12.06
C ILE A 193 4.38 24.16 -11.83
N LYS A 194 5.17 23.84 -10.78
CA LYS A 194 5.70 22.48 -10.60
C LYS A 194 4.60 21.44 -10.40
N LEU A 195 3.71 21.60 -9.41
CA LEU A 195 2.65 20.62 -9.11
C LEU A 195 1.67 20.39 -10.28
N PRO A 196 1.18 21.42 -10.98
CA PRO A 196 0.32 21.18 -12.16
C PRO A 196 1.03 20.44 -13.29
N LEU A 197 2.30 20.72 -13.53
CA LEU A 197 3.07 20.08 -14.60
C LEU A 197 3.43 18.61 -14.29
N ILE A 198 3.65 18.26 -13.01
CA ILE A 198 3.94 16.88 -12.58
C ILE A 198 2.70 16.12 -12.08
N LYS A 199 1.48 16.66 -12.34
CA LYS A 199 0.24 16.04 -11.85
C LYS A 199 0.09 14.56 -12.23
N THR A 200 0.58 14.19 -13.40
CA THR A 200 0.56 12.80 -13.88
C THR A 200 1.38 11.87 -13.00
N GLN A 201 2.61 12.25 -12.66
CA GLN A 201 3.50 11.48 -11.81
C GLN A 201 2.96 11.40 -10.37
N LEU A 202 2.37 12.48 -9.87
CA LEU A 202 1.68 12.50 -8.58
C LEU A 202 0.50 11.54 -8.58
N LEU A 203 -0.35 11.58 -9.59
CA LEU A 203 -1.52 10.71 -9.70
C LEU A 203 -1.12 9.24 -9.83
N LEU A 204 -0.13 8.92 -10.67
CA LEU A 204 0.40 7.57 -10.79
C LEU A 204 0.95 7.07 -9.44
N SER A 205 1.70 7.91 -8.71
CA SER A 205 2.17 7.56 -7.37
C SER A 205 1.01 7.27 -6.42
N ILE A 206 -0.02 8.13 -6.38
CA ILE A 206 -1.19 7.94 -5.52
C ILE A 206 -1.91 6.63 -5.86
N ILE A 207 -2.14 6.34 -7.15
CA ILE A 207 -2.82 5.11 -7.59
C ILE A 207 -2.04 3.87 -7.14
N VAL A 208 -0.75 3.82 -7.49
CA VAL A 208 0.11 2.65 -7.19
C VAL A 208 0.21 2.43 -5.68
N LEU A 209 0.41 3.50 -4.90
CA LEU A 209 0.54 3.41 -3.45
C LEU A 209 -0.79 3.04 -2.77
N THR A 210 -1.92 3.57 -3.24
CA THR A 210 -3.24 3.19 -2.70
C THR A 210 -3.51 1.71 -2.95
N VAL A 211 -3.30 1.23 -4.17
CA VAL A 211 -3.47 -0.19 -4.50
C VAL A 211 -2.52 -1.06 -3.69
N SER A 212 -1.25 -0.67 -3.57
CA SER A 212 -0.25 -1.39 -2.77
C SER A 212 -0.64 -1.50 -1.30
N ASN A 213 -1.11 -0.43 -0.68
CA ASN A 213 -1.56 -0.41 0.71
C ASN A 213 -2.86 -1.21 0.89
N PHE A 214 -3.84 -1.04 -0.01
CA PHE A 214 -5.14 -1.70 0.06
C PHE A 214 -5.04 -3.22 -0.06
N THR A 215 -4.12 -3.72 -0.89
CA THR A 215 -3.92 -5.16 -1.10
C THR A 215 -2.86 -5.78 -0.19
N ASN A 216 -2.28 -5.01 0.73
CA ASN A 216 -1.22 -5.48 1.61
C ASN A 216 -1.78 -6.33 2.77
N ASN A 217 -1.44 -7.60 2.80
CA ASN A 217 -1.70 -8.48 3.95
C ASN A 217 -0.45 -8.78 4.77
N THR A 218 0.75 -8.63 4.17
CA THR A 218 2.01 -9.09 4.77
C THR A 218 2.38 -8.27 5.99
N VAL A 219 2.33 -6.94 5.90
CA VAL A 219 2.70 -6.07 7.03
C VAL A 219 1.73 -6.25 8.21
N PRO A 220 0.39 -6.18 8.05
CA PRO A 220 -0.54 -6.43 9.15
C PRO A 220 -0.38 -7.84 9.74
N LYS A 221 -0.19 -8.86 8.90
CA LYS A 221 0.00 -10.25 9.34
C LYS A 221 1.26 -10.43 10.18
N VAL A 222 2.39 -9.89 9.73
CA VAL A 222 3.68 -10.10 10.38
C VAL A 222 3.85 -9.19 11.59
N LEU A 223 3.46 -7.92 11.50
CA LEU A 223 3.65 -6.93 12.57
C LEU A 223 2.74 -7.18 13.77
N THR A 224 1.44 -7.35 13.54
CA THR A 224 0.41 -7.38 14.58
C THR A 224 -0.46 -8.65 14.57
N SER A 225 -0.37 -9.48 13.53
CA SER A 225 -1.26 -10.62 13.28
C SER A 225 -2.76 -10.26 13.29
N GLY A 226 -3.09 -8.99 12.93
CA GLY A 226 -4.44 -8.44 12.97
C GLY A 226 -4.89 -7.90 14.33
N GLY A 227 -4.08 -8.08 15.40
CA GLY A 227 -4.42 -7.71 16.77
C GLY A 227 -4.09 -6.25 17.15
N PRO A 228 -4.38 -5.88 18.41
CA PRO A 228 -5.21 -6.61 19.38
C PRO A 228 -6.71 -6.58 19.02
N ASN A 229 -7.44 -7.65 19.33
CA ASN A 229 -8.90 -7.73 19.14
C ASN A 229 -9.37 -7.34 17.73
N ASP A 230 -8.71 -7.83 16.69
CA ASP A 230 -8.96 -7.52 15.27
C ASP A 230 -8.82 -6.04 14.89
N ALA A 231 -8.18 -5.21 15.73
CA ALA A 231 -8.06 -3.77 15.50
C ALA A 231 -7.22 -3.41 14.28
N THR A 232 -6.32 -4.29 13.85
CA THR A 232 -5.45 -4.11 12.67
C THR A 232 -5.71 -5.18 11.60
N ASN A 233 -6.90 -5.83 11.66
CA ASN A 233 -7.27 -6.89 10.73
C ASN A 233 -7.82 -6.28 9.42
N VAL A 234 -6.92 -6.03 8.47
CA VAL A 234 -7.29 -5.56 7.13
C VAL A 234 -8.03 -6.63 6.33
N ILE A 235 -8.81 -6.21 5.31
CA ILE A 235 -9.65 -7.12 4.53
C ILE A 235 -8.87 -8.25 3.85
N THR A 236 -7.65 -7.98 3.40
CA THR A 236 -6.75 -8.97 2.77
C THR A 236 -6.19 -9.97 3.79
N LEU A 237 -5.96 -9.55 5.04
CA LEU A 237 -5.57 -10.46 6.13
C LEU A 237 -6.77 -11.30 6.56
N PHE A 238 -7.96 -10.70 6.62
CA PHE A 238 -9.20 -11.42 6.89
C PHE A 238 -9.43 -12.52 5.83
N GLN A 239 -9.29 -12.17 4.54
CA GLN A 239 -9.38 -13.10 3.42
C GLN A 239 -8.34 -14.25 3.53
N TYR A 240 -7.09 -13.91 3.86
CA TYR A 240 -6.04 -14.90 4.08
C TYR A 240 -6.42 -15.88 5.22
N ASN A 241 -6.94 -15.37 6.33
CA ASN A 241 -7.35 -16.19 7.46
C ASN A 241 -8.54 -17.10 7.11
N LEU A 242 -9.51 -16.64 6.32
CA LEU A 242 -10.60 -17.49 5.82
C LEU A 242 -10.06 -18.70 5.07
N GLY A 243 -9.13 -18.49 4.14
CA GLY A 243 -8.58 -19.59 3.33
C GLY A 243 -7.61 -20.49 4.10
N PHE A 244 -6.59 -19.89 4.75
CA PHE A 244 -5.44 -20.65 5.24
C PHE A 244 -5.47 -20.96 6.74
N ARG A 245 -6.33 -20.32 7.52
CA ARG A 245 -6.50 -20.60 8.95
C ARG A 245 -7.79 -21.33 9.24
N TYR A 246 -8.88 -20.95 8.55
CA TYR A 246 -10.20 -21.54 8.75
C TYR A 246 -10.58 -22.56 7.66
N TYR A 247 -9.75 -22.69 6.62
CA TYR A 247 -9.92 -23.62 5.50
C TYR A 247 -11.23 -23.44 4.72
N GLN A 248 -11.82 -22.23 4.77
CA GLN A 248 -13.04 -21.85 4.05
C GLN A 248 -12.67 -21.28 2.67
N PHE A 249 -12.19 -22.14 1.77
CA PHE A 249 -11.65 -21.71 0.47
C PHE A 249 -12.69 -21.07 -0.43
N GLY A 250 -13.94 -21.57 -0.45
CA GLY A 250 -15.03 -21.00 -1.24
C GLY A 250 -15.36 -19.56 -0.82
N THR A 251 -15.49 -19.32 0.49
CA THR A 251 -15.73 -17.98 1.04
C THR A 251 -14.53 -17.05 0.84
N SER A 252 -13.30 -17.57 1.01
CA SER A 252 -12.07 -16.82 0.76
C SER A 252 -11.95 -16.43 -0.71
N ALA A 253 -12.28 -17.32 -1.65
CA ALA A 253 -12.29 -17.05 -3.08
C ALA A 253 -13.34 -15.96 -3.44
N ALA A 254 -14.55 -16.02 -2.87
CA ALA A 254 -15.55 -14.98 -3.06
C ALA A 254 -15.07 -13.61 -2.56
N LEU A 255 -14.41 -13.57 -1.39
CA LEU A 255 -13.84 -12.32 -0.86
C LEU A 255 -12.69 -11.81 -1.74
N SER A 256 -11.86 -12.69 -2.33
CA SER A 256 -10.81 -12.30 -3.28
C SER A 256 -11.39 -11.61 -4.52
N ILE A 257 -12.50 -12.13 -5.06
CA ILE A 257 -13.21 -11.50 -6.20
C ILE A 257 -13.75 -10.12 -5.80
N LEU A 258 -14.36 -9.98 -4.61
CA LEU A 258 -14.83 -8.68 -4.12
C LEU A 258 -13.68 -7.67 -3.97
N ILE A 259 -12.55 -8.08 -3.37
CA ILE A 259 -11.35 -7.22 -3.24
C ILE A 259 -10.85 -6.78 -4.61
N MET A 260 -10.79 -7.69 -5.58
CA MET A 260 -10.39 -7.37 -6.95
C MET A 260 -11.33 -6.34 -7.59
N LEU A 261 -12.65 -6.51 -7.45
CA LEU A 261 -13.64 -5.56 -7.98
C LEU A 261 -13.51 -4.18 -7.33
N ILE A 262 -13.35 -4.13 -6.00
CA ILE A 262 -13.15 -2.87 -5.27
C ILE A 262 -11.86 -2.18 -5.71
N THR A 263 -10.76 -2.93 -5.83
CA THR A 263 -9.47 -2.38 -6.27
C THR A 263 -9.55 -1.85 -7.70
N SER A 264 -10.23 -2.57 -8.60
CA SER A 264 -10.48 -2.12 -9.98
C SER A 264 -11.32 -0.85 -10.01
N LEU A 265 -12.35 -0.76 -9.17
CA LEU A 265 -13.18 0.45 -9.04
C LEU A 265 -12.36 1.65 -8.54
N ILE A 266 -11.49 1.45 -7.55
CA ILE A 266 -10.58 2.49 -7.07
C ILE A 266 -9.73 3.03 -8.22
N ILE A 267 -9.11 2.16 -9.02
CA ILE A 267 -8.29 2.55 -10.16
C ILE A 267 -9.11 3.36 -11.17
N VAL A 268 -10.29 2.87 -11.55
CA VAL A 268 -11.18 3.57 -12.51
C VAL A 268 -11.60 4.94 -12.00
N LEU A 269 -11.92 5.05 -10.70
CA LEU A 269 -12.28 6.34 -10.09
C LEU A 269 -11.11 7.33 -10.13
N TYR A 270 -9.89 6.90 -9.82
CA TYR A 270 -8.70 7.75 -9.92
C TYR A 270 -8.47 8.25 -11.35
N ILE A 271 -8.58 7.36 -12.35
CA ILE A 271 -8.42 7.73 -13.78
C ILE A 271 -9.48 8.75 -14.21
N LYS A 272 -10.74 8.55 -13.82
CA LYS A 272 -11.84 9.49 -14.15
C LYS A 272 -11.65 10.86 -13.49
N VAL A 273 -11.32 10.89 -12.19
CA VAL A 273 -11.13 12.15 -11.44
C VAL A 273 -9.94 12.94 -12.00
N SER A 274 -8.91 12.26 -12.48
CA SER A 274 -7.72 12.91 -13.03
C SER A 274 -7.91 13.58 -14.38
N ASN A 275 -9.06 13.40 -15.06
CA ASN A 275 -9.28 13.82 -16.46
C ASN A 275 -8.16 13.34 -17.40
N TYR A 276 -7.56 12.21 -17.09
CA TYR A 276 -6.51 11.63 -17.91
C TYR A 276 -7.13 11.10 -19.21
N LYS A 277 -6.86 11.76 -20.33
CA LYS A 277 -7.10 11.19 -21.65
C LYS A 277 -5.98 10.18 -21.91
N ILE A 278 -6.33 8.88 -21.83
CA ILE A 278 -5.48 7.78 -22.27
C ILE A 278 -5.29 7.86 -23.79
#